data_49d70c9c102b335e1cbb319482b1d304
#
_entry.id   49d70c9c102b335e1cbb319482b1d304
#
_cell.length_a   1.000
_cell.length_b   1.000
_cell.length_c   1.000
_cell.angle_alpha   90.00
_cell.angle_beta   90.00
_cell.angle_gamma   90.00
#
_symmetry.space_group_name_H-M   'P 1'
#
loop_
_entity.id
_entity.type
_entity.pdbx_description
1 polymer ?
#
loop_
_entity_poly.entity_id
_entity_poly.type
_entity_poly.pdbx_seq_one_letter_code
_entity_poly.pdbx_strand_id
1 'polypeptide(L)'
;MTGVQTCALPIYLLPDLAYHLDKRARGYEVAIDLWGPDHHAYVTTMKAALAAAGVAPGFLEVLIVQQVNLWQTGADGKREQVKMSKRRGRLVTLRDLMEDVGADCARFFFLMRSTNAHLDFDLDEARAQNDENPAYYVQMAHARICSILAYAAERGLTPAEGPPTRLEAAPEVSLVRRLAVFPEVVRGAALMREPHRLPAYLVETAAELHRFHHDCRVVGEDVGLSRSRLRLMLAARTVFANGLALMGVSAPERMERATEAAE
;
A
#
# COMPACT_ATOMS: atom_id res chain seq x y z
N MET A 1 -20.54 8.28 -42.13
CA MET A 1 -20.12 9.11 -40.98
C MET A 1 -21.25 9.07 -39.98
N THR A 2 -21.03 8.36 -38.92
CA THR A 2 -22.07 8.03 -37.95
C THR A 2 -22.24 9.17 -36.96
N GLY A 3 -23.43 9.75 -36.92
CA GLY A 3 -23.79 10.88 -36.03
C GLY A 3 -23.70 10.62 -34.52
N VAL A 4 -23.15 9.50 -34.13
CA VAL A 4 -22.90 9.13 -32.71
C VAL A 4 -21.71 9.83 -32.15
N GLN A 5 -20.68 10.17 -32.93
CA GLN A 5 -19.48 10.84 -32.48
C GLN A 5 -19.68 12.31 -32.10
N THR A 6 -20.61 12.99 -32.70
CA THR A 6 -20.90 14.41 -32.45
C THR A 6 -21.74 14.65 -31.19
N CYS A 7 -22.48 13.67 -30.72
CA CYS A 7 -23.28 13.81 -29.50
C CYS A 7 -22.52 13.52 -28.22
N ALA A 8 -21.46 12.68 -28.24
CA ALA A 8 -20.72 12.30 -27.07
C ALA A 8 -19.72 13.38 -26.62
N LEU A 9 -19.06 14.06 -27.58
CA LEU A 9 -18.03 15.05 -27.27
C LEU A 9 -18.52 16.28 -26.47
N PRO A 10 -19.68 16.92 -26.80
CA PRO A 10 -20.16 18.07 -26.04
C PRO A 10 -20.64 17.72 -24.64
N ILE A 11 -21.10 16.51 -24.42
CA ILE A 11 -21.70 16.08 -23.13
C ILE A 11 -20.62 15.77 -22.09
N TYR A 12 -19.50 15.20 -22.52
CA TYR A 12 -18.41 14.79 -21.64
C TYR A 12 -17.26 15.80 -21.61
N LEU A 13 -16.81 16.27 -22.78
CA LEU A 13 -15.61 17.10 -22.89
C LEU A 13 -15.77 18.48 -22.24
N LEU A 14 -16.91 19.17 -22.48
CA LEU A 14 -17.11 20.51 -21.95
C LEU A 14 -17.23 20.58 -20.42
N PRO A 15 -18.00 19.70 -19.74
CA PRO A 15 -18.02 19.64 -18.30
C PRO A 15 -16.66 19.31 -17.69
N ASP A 16 -15.92 18.36 -18.29
CA ASP A 16 -14.60 17.97 -17.83
C ASP A 16 -13.59 19.12 -18.00
N LEU A 17 -13.62 19.80 -19.15
CA LEU A 17 -12.79 20.97 -19.40
C LEU A 17 -13.08 22.07 -18.37
N ALA A 18 -14.36 22.39 -18.15
CA ALA A 18 -14.77 23.42 -17.19
C ALA A 18 -14.29 23.06 -15.77
N TYR A 19 -14.37 21.80 -15.38
CA TYR A 19 -13.90 21.32 -14.06
C TYR A 19 -12.38 21.45 -13.89
N HIS A 20 -11.60 21.18 -14.94
CA HIS A 20 -10.15 21.35 -14.90
C HIS A 20 -9.75 22.84 -14.89
N LEU A 21 -10.50 23.70 -15.58
CA LEU A 21 -10.29 25.16 -15.52
C LEU A 21 -10.62 25.71 -14.13
N ASP A 22 -11.66 25.18 -13.46
CA ASP A 22 -11.96 25.52 -12.06
C ASP A 22 -10.83 25.08 -11.12
N LYS A 23 -10.30 23.85 -11.25
CA LYS A 23 -9.13 23.40 -10.48
C LYS A 23 -7.97 24.38 -10.64
N ARG A 24 -7.67 24.80 -11.87
CA ARG A 24 -6.61 25.77 -12.15
C ARG A 24 -6.90 27.14 -11.51
N ALA A 25 -8.13 27.64 -11.62
CA ALA A 25 -8.55 28.90 -11.02
C ALA A 25 -8.43 28.89 -9.49
N ARG A 26 -8.59 27.74 -8.87
CA ARG A 26 -8.37 27.50 -7.43
C ARG A 26 -6.89 27.42 -7.04
N GLY A 27 -5.96 27.56 -7.97
CA GLY A 27 -4.53 27.64 -7.70
C GLY A 27 -3.79 26.29 -7.68
N TYR A 28 -4.41 25.17 -8.13
CA TYR A 28 -3.68 23.93 -8.28
C TYR A 28 -2.71 24.00 -9.46
N GLU A 29 -1.47 23.58 -9.22
CA GLU A 29 -0.42 23.52 -10.24
C GLU A 29 -0.50 22.27 -11.10
N VAL A 30 -0.97 21.16 -10.52
CA VAL A 30 -1.11 19.85 -11.16
C VAL A 30 -2.47 19.26 -10.82
N ALA A 31 -3.16 18.76 -11.83
CA ALA A 31 -4.35 17.92 -11.70
C ALA A 31 -4.00 16.48 -12.08
N ILE A 32 -4.31 15.51 -11.21
CA ILE A 32 -4.07 14.09 -11.45
C ILE A 32 -5.42 13.40 -11.60
N ASP A 33 -5.68 12.84 -12.77
CA ASP A 33 -6.87 12.08 -13.04
C ASP A 33 -6.58 10.58 -13.07
N LEU A 34 -7.42 9.79 -12.40
CA LEU A 34 -7.37 8.33 -12.41
C LEU A 34 -8.47 7.81 -13.33
N TRP A 35 -8.11 7.26 -14.48
CA TRP A 35 -9.07 6.78 -15.48
C TRP A 35 -8.94 5.28 -15.71
N GLY A 36 -10.05 4.64 -16.04
CA GLY A 36 -10.07 3.26 -16.52
C GLY A 36 -9.46 3.12 -17.91
N PRO A 37 -9.09 1.90 -18.34
CA PRO A 37 -8.42 1.65 -19.61
C PRO A 37 -9.28 2.05 -20.83
N ASP A 38 -10.60 2.04 -20.70
CA ASP A 38 -11.53 2.45 -21.76
C ASP A 38 -11.40 3.93 -22.15
N HIS A 39 -10.82 4.76 -21.27
CA HIS A 39 -10.62 6.18 -21.49
C HIS A 39 -9.24 6.54 -22.04
N HIS A 40 -8.39 5.55 -22.38
CA HIS A 40 -7.03 5.81 -22.86
C HIS A 40 -6.98 6.75 -24.08
N ALA A 41 -7.85 6.54 -25.07
CA ALA A 41 -7.90 7.40 -26.25
C ALA A 41 -8.37 8.84 -25.94
N TYR A 42 -9.11 9.04 -24.87
CA TYR A 42 -9.63 10.34 -24.46
C TYR A 42 -8.56 11.26 -23.85
N VAL A 43 -7.46 10.71 -23.38
CA VAL A 43 -6.33 11.48 -22.78
C VAL A 43 -5.84 12.56 -23.74
N THR A 44 -5.61 12.19 -25.00
CA THR A 44 -5.11 13.14 -26.02
C THR A 44 -6.12 14.26 -26.29
N THR A 45 -7.41 13.91 -26.35
CA THR A 45 -8.49 14.87 -26.59
C THR A 45 -8.59 15.88 -25.44
N MET A 46 -8.55 15.42 -24.18
CA MET A 46 -8.62 16.31 -23.02
C MET A 46 -7.39 17.24 -22.94
N LYS A 47 -6.19 16.71 -23.15
CA LYS A 47 -4.97 17.53 -23.17
C LYS A 47 -5.00 18.58 -24.27
N ALA A 48 -5.51 18.24 -25.46
CA ALA A 48 -5.67 19.19 -26.56
C ALA A 48 -6.72 20.28 -26.22
N ALA A 49 -7.84 19.92 -25.61
CA ALA A 49 -8.87 20.88 -25.18
C ALA A 49 -8.34 21.85 -24.11
N LEU A 50 -7.58 21.37 -23.15
CA LEU A 50 -6.92 22.21 -22.14
C LEU A 50 -5.91 23.14 -22.76
N ALA A 51 -5.10 22.68 -23.71
CA ALA A 51 -4.15 23.52 -24.44
C ALA A 51 -4.86 24.61 -25.24
N ALA A 52 -5.99 24.28 -25.92
CA ALA A 52 -6.82 25.27 -26.64
C ALA A 52 -7.43 26.33 -25.68
N ALA A 53 -7.70 25.94 -24.42
CA ALA A 53 -8.15 26.85 -23.37
C ALA A 53 -7.00 27.62 -22.65
N GLY A 54 -5.77 27.55 -23.17
CA GLY A 54 -4.61 28.29 -22.64
C GLY A 54 -4.01 27.68 -21.37
N VAL A 55 -4.26 26.39 -21.10
CA VAL A 55 -3.65 25.67 -19.98
C VAL A 55 -2.27 25.14 -20.39
N ALA A 56 -1.27 25.39 -19.54
CA ALA A 56 0.10 24.96 -19.82
C ALA A 56 0.23 23.42 -19.89
N PRO A 57 1.09 22.90 -20.79
CA PRO A 57 1.43 21.49 -20.79
C PRO A 57 1.96 21.03 -19.41
N GLY A 58 1.55 19.86 -18.97
CA GLY A 58 1.96 19.33 -17.66
C GLY A 58 0.99 19.60 -16.51
N PHE A 59 -0.02 20.49 -16.70
CA PHE A 59 -1.07 20.67 -15.70
C PHE A 59 -1.89 19.38 -15.46
N LEU A 60 -2.23 18.66 -16.52
CA LEU A 60 -2.99 17.41 -16.41
C LEU A 60 -2.07 16.18 -16.54
N GLU A 61 -1.95 15.43 -15.45
CA GLU A 61 -1.41 14.07 -15.42
C GLU A 61 -2.56 13.07 -15.42
N VAL A 62 -2.52 12.09 -16.32
CA VAL A 62 -3.54 11.02 -16.35
C VAL A 62 -2.88 9.68 -16.07
N LEU A 63 -3.39 9.00 -15.06
CA LEU A 63 -2.98 7.64 -14.70
C LEU A 63 -4.09 6.67 -15.12
N ILE A 64 -3.74 5.75 -16.01
CA ILE A 64 -4.66 4.69 -16.41
C ILE A 64 -4.58 3.56 -15.40
N VAL A 65 -5.69 3.26 -14.75
CA VAL A 65 -5.80 2.18 -13.76
C VAL A 65 -6.45 0.97 -14.41
N GLN A 66 -5.76 -0.14 -14.43
CA GLN A 66 -6.23 -1.40 -15.00
C GLN A 66 -7.34 -2.05 -14.15
N GLN A 67 -8.04 -3.00 -14.75
CA GLN A 67 -9.14 -3.71 -14.09
C GLN A 67 -8.65 -4.59 -12.96
N VAL A 68 -9.50 -4.74 -11.94
CA VAL A 68 -9.33 -5.68 -10.85
C VAL A 68 -10.20 -6.90 -11.10
N ASN A 69 -9.59 -8.08 -11.10
CA ASN A 69 -10.27 -9.35 -11.16
C ASN A 69 -10.30 -9.98 -9.76
N LEU A 70 -11.45 -10.45 -9.32
CA LEU A 70 -11.56 -11.17 -8.07
C LEU A 70 -11.43 -12.68 -8.33
N TRP A 71 -10.63 -13.35 -7.49
CA TRP A 71 -10.38 -14.78 -7.54
C TRP A 71 -10.69 -15.41 -6.19
N GLN A 72 -11.14 -16.66 -6.20
CA GLN A 72 -11.36 -17.48 -5.01
C GLN A 72 -11.18 -18.97 -5.34
N THR A 73 -11.08 -19.79 -4.32
CA THR A 73 -11.13 -21.24 -4.48
C THR A 73 -12.59 -21.70 -4.56
N GLY A 74 -12.94 -22.37 -5.66
CA GLY A 74 -14.27 -22.93 -5.87
C GLY A 74 -14.51 -24.19 -5.06
N ALA A 75 -15.72 -24.71 -5.08
CA ALA A 75 -16.12 -25.93 -4.36
C ALA A 75 -15.36 -27.19 -4.81
N ASP A 76 -14.76 -27.17 -5.99
CA ASP A 76 -13.92 -28.25 -6.54
C ASP A 76 -12.44 -28.11 -6.17
N GLY A 77 -12.07 -27.14 -5.31
CA GLY A 77 -10.71 -26.84 -4.90
C GLY A 77 -9.86 -26.13 -5.96
N LYS A 78 -10.46 -25.70 -7.08
CA LYS A 78 -9.75 -24.97 -8.13
C LYS A 78 -9.96 -23.46 -8.00
N ARG A 79 -8.94 -22.73 -8.39
CA ARG A 79 -9.01 -21.27 -8.46
C ARG A 79 -9.98 -20.86 -9.57
N GLU A 80 -11.00 -20.08 -9.23
CA GLU A 80 -12.00 -19.57 -10.14
C GLU A 80 -12.12 -18.05 -10.06
N GLN A 81 -12.42 -17.42 -11.19
CA GLN A 81 -12.71 -16.00 -11.22
C GLN A 81 -14.15 -15.75 -10.76
N VAL A 82 -14.32 -14.85 -9.79
CA VAL A 82 -15.63 -14.39 -9.35
C VAL A 82 -16.30 -13.60 -10.47
N LYS A 83 -17.24 -14.22 -11.18
CA LYS A 83 -17.95 -13.61 -12.31
C LYS A 83 -18.92 -12.53 -11.83
N MET A 84 -18.57 -11.27 -12.05
CA MET A 84 -19.45 -10.15 -11.83
C MET A 84 -20.41 -9.98 -13.02
N SER A 85 -21.71 -10.06 -12.80
CA SER A 85 -22.71 -9.85 -13.85
C SER A 85 -23.83 -8.97 -13.35
N LYS A 86 -23.90 -7.73 -13.87
CA LYS A 86 -25.00 -6.79 -13.61
C LYS A 86 -26.37 -7.38 -13.98
N ARG A 87 -26.43 -8.22 -15.04
CA ARG A 87 -27.67 -8.82 -15.54
C ARG A 87 -28.18 -9.97 -14.65
N ARG A 88 -27.34 -10.59 -13.83
CA ARG A 88 -27.70 -11.72 -12.96
C ARG A 88 -27.76 -11.36 -11.47
N GLY A 89 -27.67 -10.06 -11.11
CA GLY A 89 -27.73 -9.60 -9.72
C GLY A 89 -26.53 -10.02 -8.86
N ARG A 90 -25.46 -10.53 -9.45
CA ARG A 90 -24.21 -10.89 -8.75
C ARG A 90 -23.17 -9.80 -9.02
N LEU A 91 -23.25 -8.73 -8.26
CA LEU A 91 -22.25 -7.66 -8.25
C LEU A 91 -21.62 -7.67 -6.87
N VAL A 92 -20.34 -7.97 -6.81
CA VAL A 92 -19.55 -7.75 -5.58
C VAL A 92 -19.21 -6.26 -5.55
N THR A 93 -19.73 -5.55 -4.58
CA THR A 93 -19.42 -4.13 -4.40
C THR A 93 -18.12 -3.97 -3.61
N LEU A 94 -17.52 -2.78 -3.65
CA LEU A 94 -16.37 -2.48 -2.80
C LEU A 94 -16.72 -2.61 -1.31
N ARG A 95 -17.98 -2.32 -0.95
CA ARG A 95 -18.48 -2.51 0.42
C ARG A 95 -18.45 -3.97 0.81
N ASP A 96 -19.01 -4.86 -0.03
CA ASP A 96 -19.00 -6.31 0.23
C ASP A 96 -17.57 -6.84 0.41
N LEU A 97 -16.64 -6.38 -0.43
CA LEU A 97 -15.23 -6.73 -0.31
C LEU A 97 -14.63 -6.25 1.03
N MET A 98 -14.91 -5.00 1.42
CA MET A 98 -14.39 -4.44 2.68
C MET A 98 -15.02 -5.11 3.91
N GLU A 99 -16.26 -5.57 3.83
CA GLU A 99 -16.92 -6.34 4.89
C GLU A 99 -16.33 -7.76 5.02
N ASP A 100 -15.88 -8.34 3.90
CA ASP A 100 -15.29 -9.68 3.84
C ASP A 100 -13.82 -9.71 4.33
N VAL A 101 -12.96 -8.86 3.77
CA VAL A 101 -11.51 -8.92 4.03
C VAL A 101 -10.99 -7.77 4.92
N GLY A 102 -11.83 -6.81 5.26
CA GLY A 102 -11.44 -5.60 5.99
C GLY A 102 -10.88 -4.49 5.09
N ALA A 103 -11.06 -3.25 5.53
CA ALA A 103 -10.64 -2.06 4.76
C ALA A 103 -9.11 -1.98 4.57
N ASP A 104 -8.36 -2.34 5.60
CA ASP A 104 -6.89 -2.30 5.58
C ASP A 104 -6.31 -3.29 4.58
N CYS A 105 -6.81 -4.53 4.62
CA CYS A 105 -6.40 -5.57 3.69
C CYS A 105 -6.75 -5.20 2.25
N ALA A 106 -7.99 -4.76 2.00
CA ALA A 106 -8.42 -4.34 0.68
C ALA A 106 -7.51 -3.21 0.12
N ARG A 107 -7.21 -2.18 0.92
CA ARG A 107 -6.31 -1.09 0.52
C ARG A 107 -4.90 -1.57 0.23
N PHE A 108 -4.35 -2.42 1.09
CA PHE A 108 -3.00 -2.95 0.91
C PHE A 108 -2.89 -3.71 -0.41
N PHE A 109 -3.83 -4.62 -0.70
CA PHE A 109 -3.85 -5.40 -1.93
C PHE A 109 -4.02 -4.53 -3.18
N PHE A 110 -4.93 -3.54 -3.14
CA PHE A 110 -5.10 -2.61 -4.27
C PHE A 110 -3.81 -1.81 -4.56
N LEU A 111 -3.05 -1.47 -3.52
CA LEU A 111 -1.79 -0.73 -3.67
C LEU A 111 -0.60 -1.61 -4.05
N MET A 112 -0.69 -2.95 -3.97
CA MET A 112 0.44 -3.82 -4.30
C MET A 112 0.81 -3.85 -5.78
N ARG A 113 -0.12 -3.48 -6.66
CA ARG A 113 0.10 -3.50 -8.11
C ARG A 113 0.26 -2.09 -8.66
N SER A 114 1.10 -1.97 -9.68
CA SER A 114 1.17 -0.74 -10.44
C SER A 114 -0.14 -0.47 -11.18
N THR A 115 -0.46 0.78 -11.42
CA THR A 115 -1.68 1.19 -12.13
C THR A 115 -1.80 0.55 -13.52
N ASN A 116 -0.67 0.28 -14.17
CA ASN A 116 -0.62 -0.31 -15.52
C ASN A 116 -0.77 -1.84 -15.55
N ALA A 117 -0.76 -2.50 -14.41
CA ALA A 117 -0.89 -3.96 -14.33
C ALA A 117 -2.28 -4.36 -13.86
N HIS A 118 -2.85 -5.42 -14.46
CA HIS A 118 -4.07 -6.03 -13.95
C HIS A 118 -3.84 -6.54 -12.53
N LEU A 119 -4.80 -6.30 -11.64
CA LEU A 119 -4.80 -6.85 -10.31
C LEU A 119 -5.71 -8.08 -10.26
N ASP A 120 -5.11 -9.23 -10.04
CA ASP A 120 -5.82 -10.44 -9.65
C ASP A 120 -5.87 -10.47 -8.12
N PHE A 121 -7.01 -10.05 -7.57
CA PHE A 121 -7.25 -9.99 -6.13
C PHE A 121 -7.74 -11.36 -5.67
N ASP A 122 -6.93 -12.05 -4.89
CA ASP A 122 -7.24 -13.36 -4.32
C ASP A 122 -7.95 -13.17 -2.97
N LEU A 123 -9.22 -13.60 -2.90
CA LEU A 123 -10.04 -13.46 -1.71
C LEU A 123 -9.57 -14.39 -0.57
N ASP A 124 -9.07 -15.57 -0.91
CA ASP A 124 -8.64 -16.54 0.10
C ASP A 124 -7.33 -16.08 0.74
N GLU A 125 -6.37 -15.59 -0.06
CA GLU A 125 -5.15 -14.95 0.45
C GLU A 125 -5.48 -13.74 1.32
N ALA A 126 -6.43 -12.89 0.88
CA ALA A 126 -6.83 -11.70 1.61
C ALA A 126 -7.55 -11.99 2.95
N ARG A 127 -8.25 -13.12 3.07
CA ARG A 127 -8.90 -13.58 4.32
C ARG A 127 -7.93 -14.23 5.28
N ALA A 128 -6.80 -14.74 4.78
CA ALA A 128 -5.84 -15.47 5.59
C ALA A 128 -5.25 -14.59 6.70
N GLN A 129 -5.20 -15.09 7.93
CA GLN A 129 -4.59 -14.43 9.08
C GLN A 129 -3.23 -15.08 9.40
N ASN A 130 -2.40 -15.19 8.38
CA ASN A 130 -1.07 -15.79 8.44
C ASN A 130 -0.09 -15.03 7.54
N ASP A 131 1.14 -15.54 7.43
CA ASP A 131 2.22 -14.91 6.67
C ASP A 131 2.00 -14.91 5.14
N GLU A 132 0.98 -15.62 4.63
CA GLU A 132 0.59 -15.59 3.22
C GLU A 132 -0.13 -14.29 2.86
N ASN A 133 -0.84 -13.69 3.80
CA ASN A 133 -1.47 -12.38 3.62
C ASN A 133 -0.45 -11.25 3.86
N PRO A 134 -0.01 -10.52 2.83
CA PRO A 134 1.02 -9.49 2.97
C PRO A 134 0.60 -8.31 3.85
N ALA A 135 -0.68 -7.96 3.91
CA ALA A 135 -1.18 -6.93 4.81
C ALA A 135 -1.05 -7.37 6.27
N TYR A 136 -1.50 -8.58 6.58
CA TYR A 136 -1.37 -9.18 7.90
C TYR A 136 0.11 -9.32 8.31
N TYR A 137 0.96 -9.79 7.39
CA TYR A 137 2.39 -9.96 7.61
C TYR A 137 3.09 -8.66 8.03
N VAL A 138 2.80 -7.55 7.36
CA VAL A 138 3.36 -6.24 7.66
C VAL A 138 2.80 -5.68 8.98
N GLN A 139 1.49 -5.80 9.22
CA GLN A 139 0.87 -5.37 10.47
C GLN A 139 1.39 -6.19 11.67
N MET A 140 1.57 -7.50 11.49
CA MET A 140 2.15 -8.37 12.52
C MET A 140 3.60 -8.01 12.83
N ALA A 141 4.39 -7.59 11.83
CA ALA A 141 5.74 -7.08 12.06
C ALA A 141 5.73 -5.85 12.97
N HIS A 142 4.82 -4.88 12.74
CA HIS A 142 4.65 -3.71 13.60
C HIS A 142 4.22 -4.10 15.02
N ALA A 143 3.21 -4.94 15.16
CA ALA A 143 2.72 -5.40 16.47
C ALA A 143 3.81 -6.14 17.27
N ARG A 144 4.63 -6.96 16.59
CA ARG A 144 5.78 -7.64 17.21
C ARG A 144 6.81 -6.65 17.74
N ILE A 145 7.13 -5.59 17.00
CA ILE A 145 8.04 -4.54 17.47
C ILE A 145 7.48 -3.89 18.74
N CYS A 146 6.18 -3.53 18.74
CA CYS A 146 5.52 -2.93 19.90
C CYS A 146 5.60 -3.86 21.13
N SER A 147 5.37 -5.16 20.94
CA SER A 147 5.48 -6.15 22.01
C SER A 147 6.90 -6.27 22.57
N ILE A 148 7.93 -6.22 21.72
CA ILE A 148 9.33 -6.25 22.16
C ILE A 148 9.67 -5.01 22.98
N LEU A 149 9.24 -3.83 22.54
CA LEU A 149 9.46 -2.56 23.25
C LEU A 149 8.74 -2.55 24.60
N ALA A 150 7.49 -3.04 24.68
CA ALA A 150 6.74 -3.16 25.92
C ALA A 150 7.42 -4.14 26.88
N TYR A 151 7.85 -5.31 26.41
CA TYR A 151 8.56 -6.32 27.21
C TYR A 151 9.87 -5.75 27.80
N ALA A 152 10.62 -4.93 27.03
CA ALA A 152 11.82 -4.28 27.51
C ALA A 152 11.50 -3.21 28.59
N ALA A 153 10.46 -2.41 28.38
CA ALA A 153 10.03 -1.38 29.34
C ALA A 153 9.61 -1.97 30.69
N GLU A 154 8.89 -3.09 30.71
CA GLU A 154 8.53 -3.83 31.93
C GLU A 154 9.76 -4.27 32.74
N ARG A 155 10.91 -4.40 32.09
CA ARG A 155 12.21 -4.78 32.72
C ARG A 155 13.11 -3.58 32.99
N GLY A 156 12.59 -2.37 32.86
CA GLY A 156 13.35 -1.13 33.07
C GLY A 156 14.40 -0.85 31.99
N LEU A 157 14.36 -1.55 30.86
CA LEU A 157 15.24 -1.32 29.72
C LEU A 157 14.64 -0.29 28.77
N THR A 158 15.40 0.78 28.52
CA THR A 158 15.02 1.85 27.56
C THR A 158 15.93 1.81 26.35
N PRO A 159 15.46 2.22 25.16
CA PRO A 159 16.31 2.41 23.99
C PRO A 159 17.49 3.34 24.30
N ALA A 160 18.61 3.14 23.60
CA ALA A 160 19.74 4.05 23.69
C ALA A 160 19.36 5.47 23.27
N GLU A 161 19.93 6.48 23.92
CA GLU A 161 19.84 7.86 23.48
C GLU A 161 20.77 8.07 22.27
N GLY A 162 20.30 8.78 21.25
CA GLY A 162 21.08 9.05 20.05
C GLY A 162 21.17 7.85 19.07
N PRO A 163 22.12 7.87 18.13
CA PRO A 163 22.34 6.80 17.17
C PRO A 163 22.69 5.48 17.86
N PRO A 164 22.19 4.34 17.37
CA PRO A 164 22.58 3.05 17.92
C PRO A 164 24.06 2.78 17.64
N THR A 165 24.77 2.34 18.67
CA THR A 165 26.17 1.89 18.58
C THR A 165 26.23 0.37 18.77
N ARG A 166 27.33 -0.29 18.38
CA ARG A 166 27.52 -1.72 18.60
C ARG A 166 26.57 -2.65 17.81
N LEU A 167 25.98 -2.17 16.70
CA LEU A 167 25.21 -2.99 15.77
C LEU A 167 26.17 -3.49 14.68
N GLU A 168 26.72 -4.70 14.88
CA GLU A 168 27.78 -5.27 14.02
C GLU A 168 27.35 -6.56 13.33
N ALA A 169 26.31 -7.24 13.85
CA ALA A 169 25.81 -8.46 13.24
C ALA A 169 25.17 -8.18 11.86
N ALA A 170 25.39 -9.09 10.93
CA ALA A 170 24.89 -8.93 9.55
C ALA A 170 23.38 -8.62 9.47
N PRO A 171 22.48 -9.27 10.24
CA PRO A 171 21.06 -8.93 10.23
C PRO A 171 20.77 -7.52 10.78
N GLU A 172 21.54 -7.04 11.77
CA GLU A 172 21.41 -5.68 12.32
C GLU A 172 21.73 -4.64 11.23
N VAL A 173 22.88 -4.82 10.57
CA VAL A 173 23.35 -3.91 9.52
C VAL A 173 22.40 -3.93 8.32
N SER A 174 21.87 -5.09 7.95
CA SER A 174 20.89 -5.23 6.88
C SER A 174 19.62 -4.44 7.19
N LEU A 175 19.07 -4.62 8.38
CA LEU A 175 17.86 -3.89 8.81
C LEU A 175 18.12 -2.37 8.88
N VAL A 176 19.25 -1.91 9.41
CA VAL A 176 19.62 -0.48 9.42
C VAL A 176 19.63 0.10 8.01
N ARG A 177 20.29 -0.58 7.06
CA ARG A 177 20.34 -0.15 5.65
C ARG A 177 18.95 -0.09 5.05
N ARG A 178 18.12 -1.10 5.34
CA ARG A 178 16.75 -1.17 4.82
C ARG A 178 15.91 -0.01 5.34
N LEU A 179 15.98 0.32 6.64
CA LEU A 179 15.24 1.45 7.22
C LEU A 179 15.73 2.80 6.68
N ALA A 180 17.04 2.95 6.45
CA ALA A 180 17.64 4.19 5.98
C ALA A 180 17.15 4.63 4.59
N VAL A 181 16.75 3.70 3.72
CA VAL A 181 16.25 4.02 2.36
C VAL A 181 14.77 4.42 2.32
N PHE A 182 14.04 4.32 3.44
CA PHE A 182 12.60 4.64 3.47
C PHE A 182 12.25 6.02 2.92
N PRO A 183 12.95 7.12 3.27
CA PRO A 183 12.64 8.44 2.73
C PRO A 183 12.75 8.50 1.19
N GLU A 184 13.74 7.82 0.62
CA GLU A 184 13.91 7.75 -0.85
C GLU A 184 12.82 6.92 -1.52
N VAL A 185 12.36 5.85 -0.86
CA VAL A 185 11.20 5.06 -1.36
C VAL A 185 9.95 5.93 -1.40
N VAL A 186 9.66 6.68 -0.32
CA VAL A 186 8.51 7.60 -0.26
C VAL A 186 8.62 8.68 -1.35
N ARG A 187 9.79 9.31 -1.45
CA ARG A 187 10.05 10.33 -2.47
C ARG A 187 9.87 9.78 -3.88
N GLY A 188 10.43 8.60 -4.16
CA GLY A 188 10.29 7.93 -5.45
C GLY A 188 8.84 7.59 -5.78
N ALA A 189 8.10 7.02 -4.82
CA ALA A 189 6.69 6.69 -4.97
C ALA A 189 5.84 7.95 -5.30
N ALA A 190 6.12 9.07 -4.63
CA ALA A 190 5.41 10.33 -4.85
C ALA A 190 5.73 10.95 -6.22
N LEU A 191 7.01 11.06 -6.58
CA LEU A 191 7.45 11.69 -7.82
C LEU A 191 7.02 10.91 -9.06
N MET A 192 7.09 9.58 -8.98
CA MET A 192 6.74 8.69 -10.09
C MET A 192 5.26 8.33 -10.14
N ARG A 193 4.46 8.77 -9.16
CA ARG A 193 3.05 8.35 -9.00
C ARG A 193 2.91 6.82 -8.89
N GLU A 194 3.83 6.20 -8.18
CA GLU A 194 3.94 4.73 -8.03
C GLU A 194 3.75 4.30 -6.56
N PRO A 195 2.55 4.42 -5.99
CA PRO A 195 2.28 4.07 -4.59
C PRO A 195 2.57 2.59 -4.28
N HIS A 196 2.56 1.71 -5.27
CA HIS A 196 2.86 0.28 -5.12
C HIS A 196 4.29 -0.01 -4.62
N ARG A 197 5.18 0.97 -4.65
CA ARG A 197 6.52 0.85 -4.05
C ARG A 197 6.47 0.73 -2.52
N LEU A 198 5.46 1.32 -1.88
CA LEU A 198 5.33 1.30 -0.41
C LEU A 198 5.01 -0.09 0.14
N PRO A 199 3.95 -0.80 -0.29
CA PRO A 199 3.68 -2.15 0.20
C PRO A 199 4.82 -3.12 -0.12
N ALA A 200 5.41 -3.06 -1.31
CA ALA A 200 6.57 -3.89 -1.65
C ALA A 200 7.74 -3.67 -0.68
N TYR A 201 8.09 -2.40 -0.42
CA TYR A 201 9.13 -2.04 0.53
C TYR A 201 8.81 -2.54 1.95
N LEU A 202 7.57 -2.41 2.42
CA LEU A 202 7.19 -2.84 3.78
C LEU A 202 7.23 -4.36 3.94
N VAL A 203 6.80 -5.13 2.94
CA VAL A 203 6.89 -6.61 2.94
C VAL A 203 8.35 -7.06 3.03
N GLU A 204 9.23 -6.49 2.20
CA GLU A 204 10.66 -6.81 2.25
C GLU A 204 11.30 -6.36 3.58
N THR A 205 10.85 -5.22 4.13
CA THR A 205 11.33 -4.74 5.44
C THR A 205 10.85 -5.66 6.58
N ALA A 206 9.64 -6.20 6.50
CA ALA A 206 9.14 -7.19 7.44
C ALA A 206 9.96 -8.47 7.41
N ALA A 207 10.34 -8.95 6.22
CA ALA A 207 11.21 -10.11 6.09
C ALA A 207 12.61 -9.88 6.73
N GLU A 208 13.20 -8.69 6.53
CA GLU A 208 14.47 -8.34 7.19
C GLU A 208 14.31 -8.24 8.72
N LEU A 209 13.20 -7.68 9.21
CA LEU A 209 12.91 -7.63 10.64
C LEU A 209 12.74 -9.03 11.23
N HIS A 210 12.07 -9.94 10.55
CA HIS A 210 11.89 -11.31 11.03
C HIS A 210 13.23 -12.06 11.10
N ARG A 211 14.10 -11.89 10.09
CA ARG A 211 15.45 -12.44 10.09
C ARG A 211 16.27 -11.88 11.26
N PHE A 212 16.25 -10.55 11.44
CA PHE A 212 16.92 -9.92 12.58
C PHE A 212 16.41 -10.48 13.91
N HIS A 213 15.10 -10.59 14.09
CA HIS A 213 14.52 -11.09 15.34
C HIS A 213 14.84 -12.57 15.61
N HIS A 214 14.96 -13.38 14.56
CA HIS A 214 15.36 -14.79 14.67
C HIS A 214 16.83 -14.92 15.11
N ASP A 215 17.72 -14.16 14.50
CA ASP A 215 19.17 -14.31 14.67
C ASP A 215 19.73 -13.48 15.82
N CYS A 216 19.04 -12.39 16.23
CA CYS A 216 19.49 -11.43 17.21
C CYS A 216 18.50 -11.28 18.37
N ARG A 217 18.89 -11.74 19.56
CA ARG A 217 18.08 -11.53 20.77
C ARG A 217 18.09 -10.06 21.17
N VAL A 218 16.95 -9.36 21.06
CA VAL A 218 16.86 -7.91 21.32
C VAL A 218 17.13 -7.57 22.78
N VAL A 219 16.51 -8.30 23.71
CA VAL A 219 16.70 -8.13 25.16
C VAL A 219 17.53 -9.31 25.66
N GLY A 220 18.81 -9.09 25.94
CA GLY A 220 19.78 -10.09 26.40
C GLY A 220 20.55 -9.61 27.61
N GLU A 221 21.61 -10.36 27.99
CA GLU A 221 22.45 -10.06 29.15
C GLU A 221 23.28 -8.78 28.97
N ASP A 222 23.74 -8.50 27.74
CA ASP A 222 24.46 -7.25 27.44
C ASP A 222 23.46 -6.10 27.33
N VAL A 223 23.35 -5.31 28.38
CA VAL A 223 22.45 -4.15 28.48
C VAL A 223 22.75 -3.10 27.41
N GLY A 224 24.04 -2.85 27.13
CA GLY A 224 24.43 -1.85 26.13
C GLY A 224 24.01 -2.23 24.71
N LEU A 225 24.22 -3.49 24.34
CA LEU A 225 23.77 -4.03 23.07
C LEU A 225 22.22 -4.07 22.99
N SER A 226 21.57 -4.50 24.07
CA SER A 226 20.10 -4.52 24.17
C SER A 226 19.50 -3.11 23.94
N ARG A 227 20.06 -2.08 24.55
CA ARG A 227 19.63 -0.68 24.36
C ARG A 227 19.82 -0.22 22.92
N SER A 228 20.93 -0.61 22.27
CA SER A 228 21.17 -0.31 20.84
C SER A 228 20.16 -1.02 19.93
N ARG A 229 19.87 -2.30 20.19
CA ARG A 229 18.82 -3.07 19.46
C ARG A 229 17.42 -2.50 19.68
N LEU A 230 17.10 -2.07 20.90
CA LEU A 230 15.83 -1.38 21.18
C LEU A 230 15.71 -0.05 20.42
N ARG A 231 16.81 0.69 20.24
CA ARG A 231 16.81 1.90 19.40
C ARG A 231 16.53 1.56 17.94
N LEU A 232 17.08 0.46 17.42
CA LEU A 232 16.78 -0.05 16.08
C LEU A 232 15.29 -0.44 15.96
N MET A 233 14.73 -1.11 16.97
CA MET A 233 13.30 -1.44 17.01
C MET A 233 12.42 -0.20 17.00
N LEU A 234 12.78 0.86 17.73
CA LEU A 234 12.05 2.12 17.73
C LEU A 234 12.06 2.78 16.35
N ALA A 235 13.20 2.76 15.65
CA ALA A 235 13.29 3.24 14.27
C ALA A 235 12.43 2.41 13.32
N ALA A 236 12.48 1.08 13.45
CA ALA A 236 11.65 0.18 12.66
C ALA A 236 10.14 0.44 12.88
N ARG A 237 9.70 0.58 14.15
CA ARG A 237 8.31 0.95 14.47
C ARG A 237 7.87 2.21 13.74
N THR A 238 8.71 3.25 13.76
CA THR A 238 8.41 4.51 13.08
C THR A 238 8.26 4.33 11.57
N VAL A 239 9.14 3.57 10.93
CA VAL A 239 9.07 3.29 9.49
C VAL A 239 7.81 2.51 9.13
N PHE A 240 7.48 1.44 9.88
CA PHE A 240 6.26 0.66 9.63
C PHE A 240 5.00 1.51 9.85
N ALA A 241 4.91 2.25 10.95
CA ALA A 241 3.75 3.10 11.24
C ALA A 241 3.57 4.17 10.16
N ASN A 242 4.63 4.86 9.75
CA ASN A 242 4.57 5.88 8.71
C ASN A 242 4.23 5.28 7.34
N GLY A 243 4.84 4.15 6.98
CA GLY A 243 4.56 3.48 5.71
C GLY A 243 3.11 3.00 5.61
N LEU A 244 2.57 2.39 6.66
CA LEU A 244 1.17 1.99 6.74
C LEU A 244 0.24 3.21 6.70
N ALA A 245 0.54 4.27 7.46
CA ALA A 245 -0.25 5.50 7.47
C ALA A 245 -0.32 6.19 6.09
N LEU A 246 0.79 6.23 5.34
CA LEU A 246 0.82 6.75 3.96
C LEU A 246 -0.11 5.99 3.02
N MET A 247 -0.36 4.72 3.29
CA MET A 247 -1.31 3.89 2.53
C MET A 247 -2.74 3.96 3.07
N GLY A 248 -2.98 4.66 4.18
CA GLY A 248 -4.27 4.67 4.88
C GLY A 248 -4.62 3.32 5.50
N VAL A 249 -3.60 2.55 5.89
CA VAL A 249 -3.70 1.25 6.57
C VAL A 249 -3.31 1.43 8.04
N SER A 250 -4.00 0.78 8.95
CA SER A 250 -3.71 0.86 10.37
C SER A 250 -2.40 0.16 10.75
N ALA A 251 -1.74 0.67 11.79
CA ALA A 251 -0.55 0.06 12.39
C ALA A 251 -0.90 -0.43 13.81
N PRO A 252 -1.52 -1.63 13.97
CA PRO A 252 -1.95 -2.13 15.25
C PRO A 252 -0.74 -2.41 16.16
N GLU A 253 -0.85 -2.04 17.42
CA GLU A 253 0.21 -2.32 18.43
C GLU A 253 0.12 -3.76 18.96
N ARG A 254 -1.05 -4.41 18.82
CA ARG A 254 -1.30 -5.80 19.23
C ARG A 254 -2.12 -6.49 18.17
N MET A 255 -1.76 -7.72 17.87
CA MET A 255 -2.51 -8.63 17.00
C MET A 255 -2.49 -10.01 17.64
N GLU A 256 -3.65 -10.65 17.65
CA GLU A 256 -3.75 -12.05 18.03
C GLU A 256 -3.44 -12.91 16.80
N ARG A 257 -2.65 -13.99 16.99
CA ARG A 257 -2.57 -15.02 15.97
C ARG A 257 -3.89 -15.77 15.99
N ALA A 258 -4.46 -16.02 14.82
CA ALA A 258 -5.51 -17.03 14.75
C ALA A 258 -4.92 -18.33 15.34
N THR A 259 -5.43 -18.74 16.49
CA THR A 259 -5.11 -20.04 17.05
C THR A 259 -5.59 -21.05 16.02
N GLU A 260 -4.70 -21.90 15.48
CA GLU A 260 -5.13 -23.09 14.76
C GLU A 260 -6.15 -23.77 15.66
N ALA A 261 -7.40 -23.80 15.21
CA ALA A 261 -8.43 -24.56 15.89
C ALA A 261 -7.92 -25.99 15.91
N ALA A 262 -7.61 -26.47 17.12
CA ALA A 262 -7.23 -27.87 17.33
C ALA A 262 -8.37 -28.70 16.78
N GLU A 263 -8.09 -29.48 15.73
CA GLU A 263 -8.92 -30.57 15.28
C GLU A 263 -8.99 -31.69 16.37
#